data_569c49eb1bee1efe7a2a80b8e5fee33a
#
_entry.id   569c49eb1bee1efe7a2a80b8e5fee33a
#
_cell.length_a   1.000
_cell.length_b   1.000
_cell.length_c   1.000
_cell.angle_alpha   90.00
_cell.angle_beta   90.00
_cell.angle_gamma   90.00
#
_symmetry.space_group_name_H-M   'P 1'
#
loop_
_entity.id
_entity.type
_entity.pdbx_description
1 polymer ?
#
loop_
_entity_poly.entity_id
_entity_poly.type
_entity_poly.pdbx_seq_one_letter_code
_entity_poly.pdbx_strand_id
1 'polypeptide(L)'
;MLLALALLAGSLFAQQSIPAGGATCTAGVAGAADICLAEQEFAQAEATRASADRRRHLQAALDLYRKAASAASDVSLKIKALDEATRALDAMHLNDPAALELTLRDLIGLAPNDLQFLFRLAHVQEDQGELDSAEETLLSTRRQQPQELEPYRMLAQFYARRATRLSNQVAQAKPPADSPGVPDKDGVYRVGAGVLPPRRADEPLYPEEAKAVGVSGMVAVEVVVNEQGVVSDAKVVRSVPLLDDAAVDTVRQWRFRPSTVNGQPVAVRMVVNVMFQAPNPGN
;
A
#
# COMPACT_ATOMS: atom_id res chain seq x y z
N MET A 1 11.04 67.80 44.86
CA MET A 1 9.60 67.62 45.22
C MET A 1 8.98 66.68 44.21
N LEU A 2 8.44 65.54 44.70
CA LEU A 2 7.55 64.56 44.10
C LEU A 2 8.12 63.72 42.95
N LEU A 3 8.57 62.55 43.24
CA LEU A 3 7.92 61.24 43.45
C LEU A 3 7.36 60.64 42.16
N ALA A 4 8.14 59.67 41.73
CA ALA A 4 7.88 58.67 40.69
C ALA A 4 6.90 57.61 41.22
N LEU A 5 6.17 57.00 40.34
CA LEU A 5 5.69 55.66 40.56
C LEU A 5 5.83 54.86 39.24
N ALA A 6 6.69 53.88 39.33
CA ALA A 6 6.83 52.86 38.32
C ALA A 6 5.64 51.90 38.39
N LEU A 7 5.02 51.63 37.24
CA LEU A 7 4.06 50.55 37.08
C LEU A 7 4.67 49.52 36.14
N LEU A 8 5.14 48.43 36.78
CA LEU A 8 5.43 47.14 36.17
C LEU A 8 4.13 46.54 35.60
N ALA A 9 3.97 46.57 34.32
CA ALA A 9 2.97 45.72 33.67
C ALA A 9 3.65 44.40 33.27
N GLY A 10 3.67 43.47 34.22
CA GLY A 10 3.96 42.08 33.96
C GLY A 10 2.80 41.49 33.18
N SER A 11 2.98 41.26 31.91
CA SER A 11 2.06 40.41 31.12
C SER A 11 2.11 39.00 31.65
N LEU A 12 1.18 38.69 32.53
CA LEU A 12 0.77 37.29 32.79
C LEU A 12 0.21 36.75 31.49
N PHE A 13 1.02 36.00 30.74
CA PHE A 13 0.47 35.00 29.88
C PHE A 13 -0.22 33.98 30.79
N ALA A 14 -1.52 34.13 30.91
CA ALA A 14 -2.37 33.12 31.49
C ALA A 14 -2.17 31.84 30.65
N GLN A 15 -1.45 30.88 31.23
CA GLN A 15 -1.63 29.50 30.85
C GLN A 15 -3.12 29.19 30.96
N GLN A 16 -3.81 29.19 29.83
CA GLN A 16 -5.10 28.55 29.73
C GLN A 16 -4.83 27.06 29.96
N SER A 17 -4.95 26.64 31.20
CA SER A 17 -5.19 25.28 31.57
C SER A 17 -6.46 24.86 30.83
N ILE A 18 -6.28 24.01 29.83
CA ILE A 18 -7.37 23.23 29.25
C ILE A 18 -8.12 22.63 30.43
N PRO A 19 -9.43 22.84 30.58
CA PRO A 19 -10.16 22.21 31.64
C PRO A 19 -9.98 20.71 31.44
N ALA A 20 -9.35 20.05 32.38
CA ALA A 20 -9.44 18.61 32.56
C ALA A 20 -10.92 18.33 32.84
N GLY A 21 -11.70 18.18 31.79
CA GLY A 21 -12.99 17.54 31.81
C GLY A 21 -12.72 16.09 32.12
N GLY A 22 -12.44 15.80 33.39
CA GLY A 22 -12.32 14.46 33.93
C GLY A 22 -13.67 13.79 33.79
N ALA A 23 -13.91 13.15 32.65
CA ALA A 23 -14.94 12.13 32.59
C ALA A 23 -14.55 11.12 33.65
N THR A 24 -15.38 11.03 34.72
CA THR A 24 -15.17 10.07 35.77
C THR A 24 -15.32 8.69 35.15
N CYS A 25 -14.20 7.98 35.01
CA CYS A 25 -14.18 6.63 34.49
C CYS A 25 -14.82 5.71 35.52
N THR A 26 -16.16 5.61 35.50
CA THR A 26 -16.92 4.83 36.45
C THR A 26 -17.02 3.37 36.04
N ALA A 27 -16.74 2.47 36.98
CA ALA A 27 -16.81 1.03 36.79
C ALA A 27 -18.26 0.57 36.70
N GLY A 28 -18.81 0.49 35.47
CA GLY A 28 -20.13 -0.11 35.24
C GLY A 28 -20.03 -1.47 34.54
N VAL A 29 -19.09 -1.61 33.60
CA VAL A 29 -18.88 -2.85 32.85
C VAL A 29 -17.37 -3.19 32.89
N ALA A 30 -17.07 -4.48 33.05
CA ALA A 30 -15.69 -4.96 33.11
C ALA A 30 -14.93 -4.51 31.86
N GLY A 31 -13.80 -3.82 32.02
CA GLY A 31 -12.97 -3.25 30.96
C GLY A 31 -13.33 -1.82 30.54
N ALA A 32 -14.54 -1.33 30.76
CA ALA A 32 -14.94 0.00 30.31
C ALA A 32 -14.16 1.14 31.02
N ALA A 33 -13.94 0.99 32.34
CA ALA A 33 -13.12 1.95 33.08
C ALA A 33 -11.66 2.01 32.60
N ASP A 34 -11.10 0.85 32.28
CA ASP A 34 -9.73 0.77 31.76
C ASP A 34 -9.60 1.42 30.37
N ILE A 35 -10.63 1.28 29.50
CA ILE A 35 -10.66 2.01 28.19
C ILE A 35 -10.67 3.52 28.43
N CYS A 36 -11.51 4.00 29.32
CA CYS A 36 -11.61 5.42 29.64
C CYS A 36 -10.27 5.98 30.17
N LEU A 37 -9.60 5.25 31.04
CA LEU A 37 -8.26 5.63 31.55
C LEU A 37 -7.22 5.60 30.43
N ALA A 38 -7.29 4.60 29.54
CA ALA A 38 -6.40 4.50 28.37
C ALA A 38 -6.58 5.68 27.42
N GLU A 39 -7.82 6.09 27.15
CA GLU A 39 -8.12 7.27 26.33
C GLU A 39 -7.54 8.56 26.94
N GLN A 40 -7.54 8.69 28.28
CA GLN A 40 -6.91 9.82 28.97
C GLN A 40 -5.37 9.79 28.82
N GLU A 41 -4.74 8.65 29.00
CA GLU A 41 -3.30 8.50 28.80
C GLU A 41 -2.90 8.79 27.35
N PHE A 42 -3.69 8.31 26.38
CA PHE A 42 -3.47 8.57 24.98
C PHE A 42 -3.56 10.08 24.65
N ALA A 43 -4.58 10.76 25.18
CA ALA A 43 -4.74 12.21 25.01
C ALA A 43 -3.58 13.00 25.66
N GLN A 44 -3.04 12.54 26.79
CA GLN A 44 -1.85 13.13 27.41
C GLN A 44 -0.61 12.95 26.54
N ALA A 45 -0.47 11.77 25.91
CA ALA A 45 0.60 11.52 24.95
C ALA A 45 0.55 12.48 23.77
N GLU A 46 -0.63 12.72 23.20
CA GLU A 46 -0.79 13.66 22.08
C GLU A 46 -0.50 15.11 22.48
N ALA A 47 -0.84 15.51 23.70
CA ALA A 47 -0.54 16.85 24.23
C ALA A 47 0.94 17.04 24.62
N THR A 48 1.70 15.97 24.79
CA THR A 48 3.06 15.99 25.30
C THR A 48 4.09 16.15 24.18
N ARG A 49 4.95 17.18 24.27
CA ARG A 49 6.02 17.43 23.29
C ARG A 49 7.29 16.60 23.53
N ALA A 50 7.57 16.26 24.78
CA ALA A 50 8.75 15.51 25.15
C ALA A 50 8.60 14.03 24.72
N SER A 51 9.48 13.53 23.86
CA SER A 51 9.38 12.20 23.24
C SER A 51 9.36 11.05 24.27
N ALA A 52 10.14 11.14 25.33
CA ALA A 52 10.19 10.12 26.37
C ALA A 52 8.90 10.06 27.19
N ASP A 53 8.35 11.21 27.57
CA ASP A 53 7.07 11.27 28.30
C ASP A 53 5.90 10.86 27.41
N ARG A 54 5.88 11.29 26.16
CA ARG A 54 4.91 10.86 25.17
C ARG A 54 4.89 9.33 25.05
N ARG A 55 6.07 8.71 24.89
CA ARG A 55 6.18 7.25 24.78
C ARG A 55 5.69 6.54 26.04
N ARG A 56 5.96 7.10 27.24
CA ARG A 56 5.46 6.54 28.50
C ARG A 56 3.95 6.54 28.57
N HIS A 57 3.29 7.64 28.20
CA HIS A 57 1.83 7.74 28.16
C HIS A 57 1.23 6.79 27.12
N LEU A 58 1.84 6.66 25.92
CA LEU A 58 1.39 5.70 24.91
C LEU A 58 1.49 4.25 25.41
N GLN A 59 2.57 3.92 26.11
CA GLN A 59 2.74 2.59 26.69
C GLN A 59 1.70 2.32 27.78
N ALA A 60 1.44 3.29 28.66
CA ALA A 60 0.40 3.19 29.68
C ALA A 60 -1.00 3.01 29.07
N ALA A 61 -1.31 3.76 28.01
CA ALA A 61 -2.57 3.60 27.26
C ALA A 61 -2.69 2.19 26.67
N LEU A 62 -1.65 1.70 26.01
CA LEU A 62 -1.62 0.35 25.42
C LEU A 62 -1.86 -0.74 26.47
N ASP A 63 -1.19 -0.65 27.62
CA ASP A 63 -1.33 -1.63 28.70
C ASP A 63 -2.77 -1.64 29.28
N LEU A 64 -3.38 -0.46 29.39
CA LEU A 64 -4.78 -0.32 29.82
C LEU A 64 -5.75 -0.86 28.77
N TYR A 65 -5.53 -0.62 27.47
CA TYR A 65 -6.37 -1.20 26.41
C TYR A 65 -6.27 -2.73 26.40
N ARG A 66 -5.08 -3.30 26.55
CA ARG A 66 -4.90 -4.76 26.66
C ARG A 66 -5.58 -5.35 27.90
N LYS A 67 -5.47 -4.67 29.02
CA LYS A 67 -6.17 -5.05 30.25
C LYS A 67 -7.68 -5.01 30.06
N ALA A 68 -8.20 -3.95 29.45
CA ALA A 68 -9.62 -3.83 29.12
C ALA A 68 -10.09 -4.97 28.21
N ALA A 69 -9.34 -5.29 27.15
CA ALA A 69 -9.68 -6.37 26.23
C ALA A 69 -9.69 -7.74 26.91
N SER A 70 -8.79 -7.97 27.88
CA SER A 70 -8.75 -9.24 28.64
C SER A 70 -9.86 -9.35 29.68
N ALA A 71 -10.29 -8.22 30.28
CA ALA A 71 -11.34 -8.18 31.28
C ALA A 71 -12.76 -8.16 30.67
N ALA A 72 -12.90 -7.72 29.43
CA ALA A 72 -14.19 -7.59 28.77
C ALA A 72 -14.83 -8.95 28.49
N SER A 73 -16.04 -9.18 29.02
CA SER A 73 -16.89 -10.29 28.66
C SER A 73 -17.73 -10.04 27.41
N ASP A 74 -17.97 -8.77 27.09
CA ASP A 74 -18.66 -8.34 25.87
C ASP A 74 -17.69 -8.23 24.70
N VAL A 75 -18.02 -8.89 23.58
CA VAL A 75 -17.18 -8.94 22.37
C VAL A 75 -17.02 -7.55 21.75
N SER A 76 -18.07 -6.72 21.75
CA SER A 76 -18.01 -5.37 21.19
C SER A 76 -17.03 -4.49 21.98
N LEU A 77 -17.02 -4.61 23.29
CA LEU A 77 -16.11 -3.88 24.15
C LEU A 77 -14.66 -4.37 23.96
N LYS A 78 -14.48 -5.68 23.78
CA LYS A 78 -13.19 -6.28 23.49
C LYS A 78 -12.64 -5.79 22.16
N ILE A 79 -13.46 -5.76 21.10
CA ILE A 79 -13.10 -5.21 19.80
C ILE A 79 -12.71 -3.74 19.95
N LYS A 80 -13.51 -2.92 20.63
CA LYS A 80 -13.19 -1.50 20.87
C LYS A 80 -11.83 -1.35 21.53
N ALA A 81 -11.57 -2.10 22.60
CA ALA A 81 -10.29 -2.00 23.31
C ALA A 81 -9.08 -2.39 22.44
N LEU A 82 -9.19 -3.46 21.66
CA LEU A 82 -8.12 -3.88 20.76
C LEU A 82 -7.94 -2.93 19.58
N ASP A 83 -9.01 -2.35 19.04
CA ASP A 83 -8.92 -1.38 17.95
C ASP A 83 -8.22 -0.09 18.43
N GLU A 84 -8.57 0.42 19.60
CA GLU A 84 -7.84 1.56 20.18
C GLU A 84 -6.39 1.23 20.52
N ALA A 85 -6.06 0.00 20.94
CA ALA A 85 -4.69 -0.45 21.14
C ALA A 85 -3.88 -0.39 19.82
N THR A 86 -4.51 -0.66 18.66
CA THR A 86 -3.82 -0.56 17.37
C THR A 86 -3.39 0.86 17.04
N ARG A 87 -4.12 1.88 17.49
CA ARG A 87 -3.73 3.30 17.32
C ARG A 87 -2.46 3.63 18.10
N ALA A 88 -2.32 3.09 19.32
CA ALA A 88 -1.12 3.29 20.11
C ALA A 88 0.12 2.60 19.50
N LEU A 89 -0.08 1.55 18.72
CA LEU A 89 0.97 0.73 18.10
C LEU A 89 1.44 1.24 16.73
N ASP A 90 0.69 2.14 16.09
CA ASP A 90 0.95 2.59 14.74
C ASP A 90 2.30 3.34 14.57
N ALA A 91 2.67 3.61 13.30
CA ALA A 91 3.94 4.24 12.94
C ALA A 91 4.12 5.66 13.51
N MET A 92 3.02 6.37 13.79
CA MET A 92 3.06 7.74 14.34
C MET A 92 3.22 7.77 15.87
N HIS A 93 3.01 6.64 16.53
CA HIS A 93 2.99 6.52 17.99
C HIS A 93 4.13 5.63 18.49
N LEU A 94 3.84 4.41 18.93
CA LEU A 94 4.89 3.50 19.45
C LEU A 94 5.75 2.90 18.36
N ASN A 95 5.23 2.82 17.13
CA ASN A 95 5.87 2.22 15.97
C ASN A 95 6.34 0.78 16.25
N ASP A 96 5.38 -0.06 16.65
CA ASP A 96 5.59 -1.48 16.90
C ASP A 96 4.73 -2.31 15.92
N PRO A 97 5.21 -2.52 14.68
CA PRO A 97 4.44 -3.20 13.66
C PRO A 97 4.18 -4.68 13.98
N ALA A 98 5.07 -5.34 14.72
CA ALA A 98 4.87 -6.74 15.11
C ALA A 98 3.72 -6.89 16.12
N ALA A 99 3.68 -6.02 17.14
CA ALA A 99 2.57 -6.01 18.09
C ALA A 99 1.25 -5.56 17.42
N LEU A 100 1.33 -4.62 16.47
CA LEU A 100 0.18 -4.17 15.67
C LEU A 100 -0.40 -5.32 14.85
N GLU A 101 0.42 -6.10 14.17
CA GLU A 101 0.01 -7.26 13.39
C GLU A 101 -0.70 -8.31 14.25
N LEU A 102 -0.13 -8.64 15.41
CA LEU A 102 -0.76 -9.58 16.36
C LEU A 102 -2.13 -9.08 16.83
N THR A 103 -2.22 -7.80 17.18
CA THR A 103 -3.47 -7.20 17.64
C THR A 103 -4.55 -7.21 16.53
N LEU A 104 -4.14 -6.96 15.28
CA LEU A 104 -5.06 -7.04 14.13
C LEU A 104 -5.52 -8.48 13.86
N ARG A 105 -4.67 -9.49 14.05
CA ARG A 105 -5.06 -10.91 13.96
C ARG A 105 -6.08 -11.27 15.03
N ASP A 106 -5.92 -10.78 16.25
CA ASP A 106 -6.92 -10.96 17.33
C ASP A 106 -8.26 -10.31 16.98
N LEU A 107 -8.24 -9.10 16.42
CA LEU A 107 -9.45 -8.41 15.94
C LEU A 107 -10.14 -9.18 14.82
N ILE A 108 -9.41 -9.70 13.85
CA ILE A 108 -9.95 -10.53 12.77
C ILE A 108 -10.55 -11.82 13.33
N GLY A 109 -9.93 -12.41 14.37
CA GLY A 109 -10.50 -13.57 15.07
C GLY A 109 -11.86 -13.28 15.72
N LEU A 110 -12.08 -12.05 16.18
CA LEU A 110 -13.36 -11.60 16.77
C LEU A 110 -14.37 -11.12 15.74
N ALA A 111 -13.91 -10.53 14.65
CA ALA A 111 -14.73 -9.95 13.58
C ALA A 111 -14.18 -10.33 12.20
N PRO A 112 -14.30 -11.61 11.77
CA PRO A 112 -13.60 -12.13 10.58
C PRO A 112 -14.09 -11.51 9.27
N ASN A 113 -15.27 -10.90 9.25
CA ASN A 113 -15.86 -10.26 8.08
C ASN A 113 -15.64 -8.74 8.05
N ASP A 114 -14.94 -8.18 9.01
CA ASP A 114 -14.62 -6.75 9.00
C ASP A 114 -13.45 -6.47 8.05
N LEU A 115 -13.78 -5.86 6.91
CA LEU A 115 -12.81 -5.54 5.87
C LEU A 115 -11.74 -4.56 6.36
N GLN A 116 -12.05 -3.70 7.31
CA GLN A 116 -11.11 -2.69 7.81
C GLN A 116 -9.90 -3.34 8.48
N PHE A 117 -10.13 -4.35 9.33
CA PHE A 117 -9.04 -5.05 10.01
C PHE A 117 -8.19 -5.87 9.02
N LEU A 118 -8.83 -6.51 8.05
CA LEU A 118 -8.13 -7.27 7.00
C LEU A 118 -7.24 -6.36 6.13
N PHE A 119 -7.75 -5.19 5.75
CA PHE A 119 -6.97 -4.23 4.96
C PHE A 119 -5.82 -3.60 5.75
N ARG A 120 -6.06 -3.29 7.03
CA ARG A 120 -5.01 -2.80 7.92
C ARG A 120 -3.90 -3.84 8.12
N LEU A 121 -4.26 -5.12 8.29
CA LEU A 121 -3.29 -6.21 8.37
C LEU A 121 -2.45 -6.30 7.10
N ALA A 122 -3.08 -6.31 5.92
CA ALA A 122 -2.35 -6.34 4.66
C ALA A 122 -1.41 -5.14 4.49
N HIS A 123 -1.81 -3.96 4.96
CA HIS A 123 -0.98 -2.76 4.91
C HIS A 123 0.24 -2.88 5.83
N VAL A 124 0.05 -3.35 7.07
CA VAL A 124 1.15 -3.57 8.01
C VAL A 124 2.15 -4.59 7.45
N GLN A 125 1.69 -5.69 6.87
CA GLN A 125 2.54 -6.68 6.21
C GLN A 125 3.30 -6.09 5.01
N GLU A 126 2.64 -5.24 4.21
CA GLU A 126 3.29 -4.53 3.09
C GLU A 126 4.39 -3.59 3.60
N ASP A 127 4.15 -2.86 4.68
CA ASP A 127 5.13 -1.94 5.27
C ASP A 127 6.32 -2.67 5.91
N GLN A 128 6.11 -3.87 6.44
CA GLN A 128 7.16 -4.76 6.91
C GLN A 128 7.95 -5.42 5.77
N GLY A 129 7.49 -5.28 4.52
CA GLY A 129 8.09 -5.93 3.36
C GLY A 129 7.62 -7.37 3.14
N GLU A 130 6.66 -7.84 3.90
CA GLU A 130 6.06 -9.16 3.80
C GLU A 130 5.01 -9.21 2.67
N LEU A 131 5.48 -8.97 1.45
CA LEU A 131 4.60 -8.76 0.30
C LEU A 131 3.72 -9.98 -0.04
N ASP A 132 4.24 -11.19 0.17
CA ASP A 132 3.48 -12.41 -0.12
C ASP A 132 2.40 -12.65 0.95
N SER A 133 2.67 -12.33 2.22
CA SER A 133 1.67 -12.35 3.30
C SER A 133 0.56 -11.32 3.06
N ALA A 134 0.92 -10.10 2.66
CA ALA A 134 -0.03 -9.04 2.32
C ALA A 134 -0.93 -9.43 1.13
N GLU A 135 -0.34 -10.00 0.09
CA GLU A 135 -1.07 -10.50 -1.09
C GLU A 135 -2.08 -11.59 -0.69
N GLU A 136 -1.65 -12.59 0.08
CA GLU A 136 -2.54 -13.67 0.52
C GLU A 136 -3.68 -13.16 1.41
N THR A 137 -3.41 -12.20 2.30
CA THR A 137 -4.45 -11.54 3.12
C THR A 137 -5.51 -10.88 2.22
N LEU A 138 -5.10 -10.12 1.21
CA LEU A 138 -6.03 -9.47 0.29
C LEU A 138 -6.77 -10.46 -0.62
N LEU A 139 -6.08 -11.51 -1.11
CA LEU A 139 -6.70 -12.56 -1.92
C LEU A 139 -7.73 -13.37 -1.12
N SER A 140 -7.41 -13.69 0.15
CA SER A 140 -8.35 -14.39 1.03
C SER A 140 -9.59 -13.55 1.32
N THR A 141 -9.41 -12.24 1.53
CA THR A 141 -10.51 -11.28 1.71
C THR A 141 -11.44 -11.25 0.50
N ARG A 142 -10.88 -11.18 -0.72
CA ARG A 142 -11.66 -11.26 -1.97
C ARG A 142 -12.42 -12.59 -2.09
N ARG A 143 -11.80 -13.72 -1.75
CA ARG A 143 -12.47 -15.04 -1.78
C ARG A 143 -13.63 -15.13 -0.79
N GLN A 144 -13.50 -14.51 0.38
CA GLN A 144 -14.56 -14.49 1.40
C GLN A 144 -15.73 -13.58 1.02
N GLN A 145 -15.44 -12.47 0.36
CA GLN A 145 -16.44 -11.45 -0.02
C GLN A 145 -16.37 -11.12 -1.52
N PRO A 146 -16.70 -12.09 -2.40
CA PRO A 146 -16.50 -11.94 -3.85
C PRO A 146 -17.46 -10.93 -4.51
N GLN A 147 -18.53 -10.51 -3.82
CA GLN A 147 -19.50 -9.53 -4.32
C GLN A 147 -19.16 -8.09 -3.89
N GLU A 148 -18.22 -7.94 -2.97
CA GLU A 148 -17.79 -6.62 -2.50
C GLU A 148 -16.72 -6.04 -3.41
N LEU A 149 -16.88 -4.77 -3.77
CA LEU A 149 -15.94 -4.06 -4.65
C LEU A 149 -14.60 -3.75 -3.97
N GLU A 150 -14.63 -3.49 -2.66
CA GLU A 150 -13.49 -2.99 -1.92
C GLU A 150 -12.29 -3.95 -1.90
N PRO A 151 -12.44 -5.28 -1.73
CA PRO A 151 -11.32 -6.22 -1.85
C PRO A 151 -10.60 -6.17 -3.19
N TYR A 152 -11.32 -5.97 -4.29
CA TYR A 152 -10.71 -5.83 -5.62
C TYR A 152 -9.94 -4.52 -5.76
N ARG A 153 -10.49 -3.42 -5.24
CA ARG A 153 -9.83 -2.12 -5.23
C ARG A 153 -8.53 -2.16 -4.43
N MET A 154 -8.54 -2.77 -3.26
CA MET A 154 -7.35 -2.91 -2.42
C MET A 154 -6.26 -3.77 -3.07
N LEU A 155 -6.63 -4.88 -3.72
CA LEU A 155 -5.71 -5.68 -4.51
C LEU A 155 -5.09 -4.86 -5.65
N ALA A 156 -5.90 -4.12 -6.40
CA ALA A 156 -5.41 -3.28 -7.49
C ALA A 156 -4.39 -2.23 -6.98
N GLN A 157 -4.68 -1.57 -5.87
CA GLN A 157 -3.76 -0.61 -5.24
C GLN A 157 -2.46 -1.27 -4.77
N PHE A 158 -2.54 -2.43 -4.13
CA PHE A 158 -1.38 -3.22 -3.71
C PHE A 158 -0.47 -3.54 -4.89
N TYR A 159 -1.01 -4.09 -5.97
CA TYR A 159 -0.22 -4.43 -7.15
C TYR A 159 0.34 -3.19 -7.85
N ALA A 160 -0.39 -2.08 -7.88
CA ALA A 160 0.13 -0.83 -8.44
C ALA A 160 1.35 -0.32 -7.64
N ARG A 161 1.31 -0.36 -6.30
CA ARG A 161 2.46 -0.01 -5.45
C ARG A 161 3.62 -0.98 -5.64
N ARG A 162 3.36 -2.29 -5.67
CA ARG A 162 4.38 -3.33 -5.92
C ARG A 162 5.06 -3.13 -7.28
N ALA A 163 4.28 -2.84 -8.31
CA ALA A 163 4.77 -2.55 -9.65
C ALA A 163 5.68 -1.31 -9.68
N THR A 164 5.30 -0.25 -8.97
CA THR A 164 6.13 0.97 -8.86
C THR A 164 7.46 0.69 -8.16
N ARG A 165 7.43 -0.06 -7.05
CA ARG A 165 8.67 -0.47 -6.34
C ARG A 165 9.60 -1.27 -7.24
N LEU A 166 9.08 -2.26 -7.96
CA LEU A 166 9.87 -3.07 -8.91
C LEU A 166 10.44 -2.22 -10.06
N SER A 167 9.65 -1.30 -10.59
CA SER A 167 10.11 -0.38 -11.65
C SER A 167 11.30 0.47 -11.18
N ASN A 168 11.23 0.98 -9.95
CA ASN A 168 12.30 1.77 -9.36
C ASN A 168 13.56 0.91 -9.11
N GLN A 169 13.39 -0.33 -8.66
CA GLN A 169 14.51 -1.28 -8.48
C GLN A 169 15.18 -1.62 -9.82
N VAL A 170 14.41 -1.88 -10.86
CA VAL A 170 14.93 -2.14 -12.21
C VAL A 170 15.63 -0.91 -12.79
N ALA A 171 15.10 0.30 -12.57
CA ALA A 171 15.72 1.53 -12.99
C ALA A 171 17.05 1.83 -12.27
N GLN A 172 17.18 1.38 -11.01
CA GLN A 172 18.40 1.53 -10.20
C GLN A 172 19.39 0.38 -10.43
N ALA A 173 18.93 -0.79 -10.87
CA ALA A 173 19.80 -1.88 -11.28
C ALA A 173 20.53 -1.45 -12.56
N LYS A 174 21.86 -1.33 -12.48
CA LYS A 174 22.67 -1.10 -13.69
C LYS A 174 22.30 -2.19 -14.69
N PRO A 175 21.84 -1.84 -15.90
CA PRO A 175 21.51 -2.85 -16.89
C PRO A 175 22.72 -3.76 -17.06
N PRO A 176 22.53 -5.09 -17.17
CA PRO A 176 23.63 -5.96 -17.57
C PRO A 176 24.25 -5.35 -18.83
N ALA A 177 25.57 -5.32 -18.89
CA ALA A 177 26.28 -4.78 -20.03
C ALA A 177 25.84 -5.61 -21.25
N ASP A 178 24.77 -5.15 -21.91
CA ASP A 178 24.30 -5.74 -23.14
C ASP A 178 25.38 -5.48 -24.18
N SER A 179 26.07 -6.52 -24.57
CA SER A 179 26.92 -6.47 -25.73
C SER A 179 26.01 -6.36 -26.96
N PRO A 180 25.94 -5.19 -27.63
CA PRO A 180 25.10 -5.05 -28.81
C PRO A 180 25.57 -6.03 -29.86
N GLY A 181 24.67 -6.84 -30.41
CA GLY A 181 24.93 -7.64 -31.58
C GLY A 181 25.32 -9.09 -31.36
N VAL A 182 25.15 -9.64 -30.15
CA VAL A 182 25.28 -11.09 -29.89
C VAL A 182 23.90 -11.68 -29.66
N PRO A 183 23.46 -12.66 -30.48
CA PRO A 183 22.17 -13.34 -30.25
C PRO A 183 22.26 -14.25 -29.02
N ASP A 184 21.11 -14.49 -28.36
CA ASP A 184 20.99 -15.50 -27.35
C ASP A 184 21.03 -16.93 -27.93
N LYS A 185 20.89 -17.95 -27.06
CA LYS A 185 20.88 -19.36 -27.45
C LYS A 185 19.80 -19.73 -28.48
N ASP A 186 18.76 -18.92 -28.60
CA ASP A 186 17.64 -19.11 -29.49
C ASP A 186 17.81 -18.29 -30.81
N GLY A 187 18.96 -17.63 -30.98
CA GLY A 187 19.26 -16.79 -32.15
C GLY A 187 18.60 -15.41 -32.11
N VAL A 188 18.02 -15.02 -30.98
CA VAL A 188 17.27 -13.77 -30.79
C VAL A 188 18.17 -12.71 -30.19
N TYR A 189 18.18 -11.52 -30.79
CA TYR A 189 18.97 -10.37 -30.35
C TYR A 189 18.19 -9.57 -29.28
N ARG A 190 18.89 -8.95 -28.34
CA ARG A 190 18.30 -7.97 -27.43
C ARG A 190 18.29 -6.58 -28.04
N VAL A 191 17.22 -5.81 -27.84
CA VAL A 191 17.15 -4.41 -28.27
C VAL A 191 18.20 -3.60 -27.51
N GLY A 192 19.07 -2.97 -28.25
CA GLY A 192 20.15 -2.12 -27.74
C GLY A 192 20.52 -1.05 -28.80
N ALA A 193 21.69 -0.44 -28.69
CA ALA A 193 22.13 0.61 -29.64
C ALA A 193 22.07 0.10 -31.09
N GLY A 194 21.16 0.67 -31.89
CA GLY A 194 20.98 0.33 -33.32
C GLY A 194 19.66 -0.38 -33.65
N VAL A 195 18.87 -0.79 -32.65
CA VAL A 195 17.54 -1.38 -32.86
C VAL A 195 16.46 -0.31 -32.62
N LEU A 196 15.74 0.04 -33.68
CA LEU A 196 14.72 1.09 -33.64
C LEU A 196 13.47 0.63 -32.92
N PRO A 197 12.85 1.51 -32.08
CA PRO A 197 11.59 1.20 -31.39
C PRO A 197 10.44 1.04 -32.39
N PRO A 198 9.38 0.31 -32.00
CA PRO A 198 8.21 0.06 -32.83
C PRO A 198 7.50 1.35 -33.27
N ARG A 199 6.99 1.31 -34.49
CA ARG A 199 6.24 2.42 -35.07
C ARG A 199 4.74 2.25 -34.90
N ARG A 200 4.15 2.40 -33.83
CA ARG A 200 2.70 2.41 -33.55
C ARG A 200 2.23 1.22 -32.74
N ALA A 201 1.74 1.55 -31.58
CA ALA A 201 0.87 0.69 -30.80
C ALA A 201 -0.58 1.10 -31.05
N ASP A 202 -1.44 0.15 -31.33
CA ASP A 202 -2.89 0.37 -31.24
C ASP A 202 -3.26 0.52 -29.75
N GLU A 203 -4.35 1.26 -29.44
CA GLU A 203 -4.80 1.39 -28.07
C GLU A 203 -5.27 0.02 -27.55
N PRO A 204 -4.85 -0.36 -26.32
CA PRO A 204 -5.27 -1.64 -25.77
C PRO A 204 -6.76 -1.67 -25.48
N LEU A 205 -7.40 -2.82 -25.76
CA LEU A 205 -8.78 -3.04 -25.38
C LEU A 205 -8.85 -3.19 -23.84
N TYR A 206 -9.58 -2.29 -23.19
CA TYR A 206 -9.72 -2.29 -21.75
C TYR A 206 -10.79 -3.32 -21.32
N PRO A 207 -10.43 -4.36 -20.52
CA PRO A 207 -11.37 -5.39 -20.12
C PRO A 207 -12.55 -4.84 -19.29
N GLU A 208 -13.75 -5.36 -19.50
CA GLU A 208 -14.94 -4.88 -18.79
C GLU A 208 -14.87 -5.11 -17.27
N GLU A 209 -14.28 -6.24 -16.84
CA GLU A 209 -14.05 -6.52 -15.42
C GLU A 209 -13.12 -5.49 -14.79
N ALA A 210 -12.08 -5.10 -15.50
CA ALA A 210 -11.13 -4.08 -15.04
C ALA A 210 -11.78 -2.68 -15.04
N LYS A 211 -12.66 -2.38 -16.02
CA LYS A 211 -13.44 -1.15 -16.03
C LYS A 211 -14.41 -1.06 -14.87
N ALA A 212 -15.11 -2.14 -14.54
CA ALA A 212 -16.10 -2.19 -13.47
C ALA A 212 -15.48 -1.84 -12.10
N VAL A 213 -14.21 -2.20 -11.90
CA VAL A 213 -13.48 -1.93 -10.64
C VAL A 213 -12.48 -0.77 -10.74
N GLY A 214 -12.40 -0.08 -11.89
CA GLY A 214 -11.55 1.07 -12.11
C GLY A 214 -10.05 0.76 -12.04
N VAL A 215 -9.62 -0.46 -12.39
CA VAL A 215 -8.23 -0.87 -12.38
C VAL A 215 -7.49 -0.21 -13.52
N SER A 216 -6.57 0.66 -13.25
CA SER A 216 -5.66 1.25 -14.24
C SER A 216 -4.22 0.91 -13.91
N GLY A 217 -3.37 0.86 -14.92
CA GLY A 217 -1.97 0.55 -14.70
C GLY A 217 -1.21 0.27 -15.98
N MET A 218 0.07 -0.01 -15.81
CA MET A 218 0.99 -0.31 -16.90
C MET A 218 1.49 -1.75 -16.77
N VAL A 219 1.06 -2.60 -17.70
CA VAL A 219 1.55 -3.98 -17.83
C VAL A 219 2.82 -3.95 -18.68
N ALA A 220 3.92 -4.53 -18.17
CA ALA A 220 5.11 -4.72 -18.97
C ALA A 220 5.14 -6.13 -19.54
N VAL A 221 5.26 -6.23 -20.86
CA VAL A 221 5.27 -7.49 -21.61
C VAL A 221 6.60 -7.65 -22.32
N GLU A 222 7.33 -8.73 -22.06
CA GLU A 222 8.47 -9.13 -22.89
C GLU A 222 7.93 -9.75 -24.17
N VAL A 223 8.33 -9.23 -25.30
CA VAL A 223 7.94 -9.72 -26.63
C VAL A 223 9.13 -10.15 -27.43
N VAL A 224 8.95 -11.18 -28.26
CA VAL A 224 9.88 -11.54 -29.32
C VAL A 224 9.25 -11.13 -30.64
N VAL A 225 9.92 -10.23 -31.36
CA VAL A 225 9.53 -9.76 -32.68
C VAL A 225 10.41 -10.48 -33.72
N ASN A 226 9.80 -11.18 -34.64
CA ASN A 226 10.51 -11.93 -35.67
C ASN A 226 11.01 -11.00 -36.79
N GLU A 227 11.71 -11.60 -37.80
CA GLU A 227 12.30 -10.88 -38.92
C GLU A 227 11.29 -10.19 -39.84
N GLN A 228 10.02 -10.57 -39.73
CA GLN A 228 8.88 -9.96 -40.46
C GLN A 228 8.21 -8.82 -39.65
N GLY A 229 8.68 -8.54 -38.43
CA GLY A 229 8.10 -7.53 -37.55
C GLY A 229 6.81 -7.97 -36.85
N VAL A 230 6.56 -9.27 -36.78
CA VAL A 230 5.40 -9.85 -36.09
C VAL A 230 5.83 -10.34 -34.71
N VAL A 231 4.97 -10.13 -33.70
CA VAL A 231 5.21 -10.69 -32.36
C VAL A 231 4.98 -12.20 -32.42
N SER A 232 6.08 -12.94 -32.24
CA SER A 232 6.10 -14.41 -32.25
C SER A 232 5.92 -15.00 -30.84
N ASP A 233 6.32 -14.25 -29.80
CA ASP A 233 6.15 -14.64 -28.40
C ASP A 233 5.86 -13.41 -27.53
N ALA A 234 5.07 -13.59 -26.46
CA ALA A 234 4.71 -12.52 -25.53
C ALA A 234 4.52 -13.09 -24.13
N LYS A 235 5.24 -12.55 -23.15
CA LYS A 235 5.22 -12.96 -21.76
C LYS A 235 5.13 -11.74 -20.84
N VAL A 236 4.16 -11.74 -19.92
CA VAL A 236 4.08 -10.69 -18.90
C VAL A 236 5.27 -10.79 -17.96
N VAL A 237 6.01 -9.69 -17.82
CA VAL A 237 7.13 -9.53 -16.89
C VAL A 237 6.81 -8.60 -15.75
N ARG A 238 5.75 -7.79 -15.92
CA ARG A 238 5.18 -6.97 -14.87
C ARG A 238 3.67 -7.03 -14.98
N SER A 239 3.05 -7.71 -14.02
CA SER A 239 1.63 -7.99 -13.98
C SER A 239 0.84 -6.82 -13.38
N VAL A 240 -0.35 -6.58 -13.94
CA VAL A 240 -1.45 -5.86 -13.29
C VAL A 240 -2.68 -6.76 -13.39
N PRO A 241 -3.20 -7.31 -12.30
CA PRO A 241 -4.34 -8.23 -12.33
C PRO A 241 -5.50 -7.67 -13.12
N LEU A 242 -6.22 -8.54 -13.82
CA LEU A 242 -7.32 -8.22 -14.75
C LEU A 242 -6.89 -7.51 -16.05
N LEU A 243 -5.61 -7.10 -16.20
CA LEU A 243 -5.10 -6.42 -17.40
C LEU A 243 -4.10 -7.26 -18.20
N ASP A 244 -3.57 -8.32 -17.62
CA ASP A 244 -2.47 -9.10 -18.21
C ASP A 244 -2.85 -9.75 -19.54
N ASP A 245 -3.99 -10.44 -19.58
CA ASP A 245 -4.46 -11.11 -20.81
C ASP A 245 -4.74 -10.10 -21.92
N ALA A 246 -5.39 -8.98 -21.58
CA ALA A 246 -5.65 -7.91 -22.53
C ALA A 246 -4.35 -7.26 -23.05
N ALA A 247 -3.32 -7.14 -22.19
CA ALA A 247 -2.02 -6.63 -22.59
C ALA A 247 -1.33 -7.60 -23.57
N VAL A 248 -1.35 -8.91 -23.29
CA VAL A 248 -0.77 -9.93 -24.15
C VAL A 248 -1.49 -9.97 -25.50
N ASP A 249 -2.82 -9.94 -25.52
CA ASP A 249 -3.61 -9.94 -26.75
C ASP A 249 -3.37 -8.67 -27.58
N THR A 250 -3.24 -7.53 -26.92
CA THR A 250 -2.89 -6.26 -27.57
C THR A 250 -1.52 -6.34 -28.25
N VAL A 251 -0.47 -6.77 -27.53
CA VAL A 251 0.88 -6.78 -28.10
C VAL A 251 1.05 -7.80 -29.22
N ARG A 252 0.31 -8.90 -29.22
CA ARG A 252 0.29 -9.89 -30.31
C ARG A 252 -0.26 -9.33 -31.62
N GLN A 253 -1.12 -8.33 -31.55
CA GLN A 253 -1.66 -7.64 -32.73
C GLN A 253 -0.72 -6.57 -33.29
N TRP A 254 0.26 -6.13 -32.50
CA TRP A 254 1.19 -5.10 -32.93
C TRP A 254 2.05 -5.56 -34.12
N ARG A 255 2.40 -4.62 -34.96
CA ARG A 255 3.30 -4.81 -36.08
C ARG A 255 4.46 -3.84 -35.95
N PHE A 256 5.66 -4.38 -36.05
CA PHE A 256 6.89 -3.65 -35.86
C PHE A 256 7.67 -3.55 -37.21
N ARG A 257 8.47 -2.52 -37.33
CA ARG A 257 9.47 -2.50 -38.37
C ARG A 257 10.55 -3.51 -38.02
N PRO A 258 10.91 -4.45 -38.93
CA PRO A 258 11.94 -5.42 -38.62
C PRO A 258 13.24 -4.75 -38.15
N SER A 259 13.85 -5.32 -37.13
CA SER A 259 15.18 -4.93 -36.70
C SER A 259 16.24 -5.52 -37.64
N THR A 260 17.32 -4.81 -37.84
CA THR A 260 18.39 -5.30 -38.70
C THR A 260 19.73 -5.26 -37.99
N VAL A 261 20.56 -6.29 -38.23
CA VAL A 261 21.97 -6.33 -37.87
C VAL A 261 22.76 -6.52 -39.14
N ASN A 262 23.69 -5.62 -39.45
CA ASN A 262 24.44 -5.60 -40.69
C ASN A 262 23.57 -5.64 -41.99
N GLY A 263 22.36 -5.01 -41.89
CA GLY A 263 21.41 -4.96 -42.99
C GLY A 263 20.53 -6.20 -43.15
N GLN A 264 20.74 -7.24 -42.36
CA GLN A 264 19.90 -8.45 -42.36
C GLN A 264 18.81 -8.34 -41.31
N PRO A 265 17.53 -8.65 -41.61
CA PRO A 265 16.46 -8.73 -40.62
C PRO A 265 16.77 -9.79 -39.55
N VAL A 266 16.53 -9.46 -38.30
CA VAL A 266 16.77 -10.35 -37.15
C VAL A 266 15.62 -10.34 -36.19
N ALA A 267 15.39 -11.48 -35.52
CA ALA A 267 14.46 -11.56 -34.44
C ALA A 267 15.02 -10.84 -33.19
N VAL A 268 14.16 -10.08 -32.47
CA VAL A 268 14.57 -9.29 -31.31
C VAL A 268 13.65 -9.51 -30.14
N ARG A 269 14.23 -9.54 -28.95
CA ARG A 269 13.54 -9.59 -27.66
C ARG A 269 13.58 -8.20 -27.02
N MET A 270 12.42 -7.71 -26.60
CA MET A 270 12.32 -6.42 -25.90
C MET A 270 11.15 -6.40 -24.92
N VAL A 271 11.17 -5.46 -24.00
CA VAL A 271 10.04 -5.20 -23.11
C VAL A 271 9.26 -4.01 -23.64
N VAL A 272 7.95 -4.18 -23.76
CA VAL A 272 6.99 -3.12 -24.13
C VAL A 272 6.04 -2.85 -22.98
N ASN A 273 5.63 -1.60 -22.82
CA ASN A 273 4.69 -1.19 -21.80
C ASN A 273 3.32 -0.94 -22.43
N VAL A 274 2.30 -1.60 -21.90
CA VAL A 274 0.91 -1.43 -22.29
C VAL A 274 0.20 -0.65 -21.17
N MET A 275 -0.23 0.57 -21.48
CA MET A 275 -0.89 1.45 -20.51
C MET A 275 -2.40 1.31 -20.62
N PHE A 276 -3.05 1.02 -19.49
CA PHE A 276 -4.50 1.04 -19.35
C PHE A 276 -4.91 2.20 -18.47
N GLN A 277 -5.78 3.04 -18.98
CA GLN A 277 -6.35 4.17 -18.23
C GLN A 277 -7.84 3.92 -17.99
N ALA A 278 -8.27 3.98 -16.73
CA ALA A 278 -9.68 3.91 -16.42
C ALA A 278 -10.43 5.04 -17.14
N PRO A 279 -11.60 4.78 -17.74
CA PRO A 279 -12.42 5.83 -18.32
C PRO A 279 -12.73 6.86 -17.23
N ASN A 280 -12.58 8.13 -17.56
CA ASN A 280 -12.93 9.22 -16.65
C ASN A 280 -14.44 9.14 -16.36
N PRO A 281 -14.91 9.10 -15.11
CA PRO A 281 -16.34 8.98 -14.80
C PRO A 281 -17.17 10.23 -15.16
N GLY A 282 -16.59 11.16 -15.92
CA GLY A 282 -17.18 12.46 -16.26
C GLY A 282 -17.35 12.75 -17.76
N ASN A 283 -17.23 11.73 -18.65
CA ASN A 283 -17.48 11.94 -20.09
C ASN A 283 -18.51 10.96 -20.62
#